data_9d036d82399cb314d58a65b49b27c260
#
_entry.id   9d036d82399cb314d58a65b49b27c260
#
_cell.length_a   1.000
_cell.length_b   1.000
_cell.length_c   1.000
_cell.angle_alpha   90.00
_cell.angle_beta   90.00
_cell.angle_gamma   90.00
#
_symmetry.space_group_name_H-M   'P 1'
#
loop_
_entity.id
_entity.type
_entity.pdbx_description
1 polymer ?
#
loop_
_entity_poly.entity_id
_entity_poly.type
_entity_poly.pdbx_seq_one_letter_code
_entity_poly.pdbx_strand_id
1 'polypeptide(L)'
;MTETISWIHFGDLHISNEGEQNHLDFLQLIGDANRYMRGDIAFGLLPGDNADDAEADQYDVVKRAVSTCEFPVEAITGDHDKVGGTLALFEDCCPESLPRSFTRGRYHFVFLNSVAQWQPPQFGLGAQQMEWLREDLAAAHRRGEMITVFMHAYPSEHREASELAVLFRARRVSLVEMGHTHYNELANDGRTIYAATRSTGQIEEGPVGFSVTTLDAGVISWKFKPLSEWPLVVIACPGDRRLIVDSSNPAQVVRGKISVRARVWGERIEQVTMAIDGNPVRSLSAAGGCTWETHWDSARAQDGEHALSSPRLTLEPLMADRGVLARDESSAREGDERVNIGGCAVTFDRVESLKLTGILIG
;
A
#
# COMPACT_ATOMS: atom_id res chain seq x y z
N MET A 1 -13.64 2.48 19.79
CA MET A 1 -12.95 1.49 18.93
C MET A 1 -12.08 2.28 17.98
N THR A 2 -10.81 1.96 17.85
CA THR A 2 -9.93 2.54 16.84
C THR A 2 -10.40 2.04 15.49
N GLU A 3 -10.70 2.94 14.56
CA GLU A 3 -11.11 2.59 13.21
C GLU A 3 -9.89 2.04 12.47
N THR A 4 -9.95 0.77 12.04
CA THR A 4 -8.96 0.16 11.16
C THR A 4 -9.43 0.32 9.73
N ILE A 5 -8.56 0.84 8.86
CA ILE A 5 -8.85 1.02 7.43
C ILE A 5 -7.78 0.33 6.59
N SER A 6 -8.20 -0.37 5.54
CA SER A 6 -7.28 -0.98 4.58
C SER A 6 -7.71 -0.67 3.16
N TRP A 7 -6.74 -0.57 2.26
CA TRP A 7 -6.96 -0.44 0.83
C TRP A 7 -5.99 -1.31 0.04
N ILE A 8 -6.33 -1.56 -1.21
CA ILE A 8 -5.51 -2.27 -2.18
C ILE A 8 -4.81 -1.24 -3.08
N HIS A 9 -3.55 -1.48 -3.41
CA HIS A 9 -2.80 -0.73 -4.41
C HIS A 9 -2.39 -1.69 -5.52
N PHE A 10 -3.00 -1.55 -6.71
CA PHE A 10 -2.88 -2.52 -7.81
C PHE A 10 -1.56 -2.44 -8.59
N GLY A 11 -0.78 -1.35 -8.42
CA GLY A 11 0.38 -1.06 -9.27
C GLY A 11 -0.03 -0.54 -10.66
N ASP A 12 0.96 -0.18 -11.45
CA ASP A 12 0.76 0.38 -12.79
C ASP A 12 0.23 -0.71 -13.73
N LEU A 13 -0.89 -0.45 -14.39
CA LEU A 13 -1.59 -1.48 -15.17
C LEU A 13 -1.05 -1.61 -16.59
N HIS A 14 -0.68 -0.49 -17.23
CA HIS A 14 -0.25 -0.42 -18.64
C HIS A 14 -1.15 -1.25 -19.57
N ILE A 15 -2.47 -1.08 -19.43
CA ILE A 15 -3.40 -1.83 -20.28
C ILE A 15 -3.20 -1.43 -21.74
N SER A 16 -2.81 -2.39 -22.57
CA SER A 16 -2.61 -2.22 -24.01
C SER A 16 -3.79 -2.80 -24.81
N ASN A 17 -4.18 -4.05 -24.59
CA ASN A 17 -5.27 -4.67 -25.30
C ASN A 17 -6.11 -5.61 -24.42
N GLU A 18 -7.36 -5.80 -24.81
CA GLU A 18 -8.22 -6.79 -24.19
C GLU A 18 -7.67 -8.21 -24.42
N GLY A 19 -7.58 -8.99 -23.35
CA GLY A 19 -7.10 -10.39 -23.37
C GLY A 19 -5.59 -10.55 -23.31
N GLU A 20 -4.81 -9.48 -23.25
CA GLU A 20 -3.38 -9.56 -22.94
C GLU A 20 -3.14 -9.92 -21.45
N GLN A 21 -1.94 -10.35 -21.14
CA GLN A 21 -1.66 -10.93 -19.82
C GLN A 21 -1.91 -9.93 -18.68
N ASN A 22 -1.52 -8.68 -18.82
CA ASN A 22 -1.77 -7.63 -17.82
C ASN A 22 -3.27 -7.39 -17.56
N HIS A 23 -4.09 -7.43 -18.62
CA HIS A 23 -5.55 -7.36 -18.47
C HIS A 23 -6.10 -8.59 -17.73
N LEU A 24 -5.66 -9.81 -18.11
CA LEU A 24 -6.10 -11.06 -17.47
C LEU A 24 -5.67 -11.11 -16.00
N ASP A 25 -4.44 -10.70 -15.71
CA ASP A 25 -3.93 -10.62 -14.35
C ASP A 25 -4.72 -9.61 -13.51
N PHE A 26 -5.01 -8.42 -14.06
CA PHE A 26 -5.82 -7.43 -13.38
C PHE A 26 -7.23 -7.94 -13.05
N LEU A 27 -7.89 -8.60 -14.01
CA LEU A 27 -9.19 -9.24 -13.77
C LEU A 27 -9.11 -10.31 -12.67
N GLN A 28 -8.04 -11.09 -12.63
CA GLN A 28 -7.85 -12.08 -11.59
C GLN A 28 -7.59 -11.44 -10.22
N LEU A 29 -6.78 -10.36 -10.15
CA LEU A 29 -6.56 -9.60 -8.92
C LEU A 29 -7.87 -9.02 -8.37
N ILE A 30 -8.72 -8.45 -9.24
CA ILE A 30 -10.06 -7.98 -8.87
C ILE A 30 -10.93 -9.14 -8.36
N GLY A 31 -10.95 -10.25 -9.10
CA GLY A 31 -11.74 -11.44 -8.72
C GLY A 31 -11.34 -11.99 -7.35
N ASP A 32 -10.04 -12.07 -7.08
CA ASP A 32 -9.51 -12.47 -5.77
C ASP A 32 -9.88 -11.46 -4.67
N ALA A 33 -9.75 -10.17 -4.93
CA ALA A 33 -10.13 -9.14 -3.97
C ALA A 33 -11.63 -9.16 -3.66
N ASN A 34 -12.49 -9.29 -4.67
CA ASN A 34 -13.94 -9.44 -4.50
C ASN A 34 -14.29 -10.67 -3.66
N ARG A 35 -13.61 -11.81 -3.92
CA ARG A 35 -13.88 -13.07 -3.24
C ARG A 35 -13.47 -13.06 -1.78
N TYR A 36 -12.28 -12.54 -1.47
CA TYR A 36 -11.67 -12.72 -0.16
C TYR A 36 -11.67 -11.46 0.72
N MET A 37 -11.79 -10.26 0.12
CA MET A 37 -11.60 -8.99 0.84
C MET A 37 -12.84 -8.09 0.84
N ARG A 38 -13.95 -8.57 0.27
CA ARG A 38 -15.19 -7.80 0.16
C ARG A 38 -15.68 -7.31 1.52
N GLY A 39 -16.03 -6.02 1.56
CA GLY A 39 -16.53 -5.36 2.78
C GLY A 39 -15.44 -4.97 3.79
N ASP A 40 -14.21 -5.42 3.60
CA ASP A 40 -13.06 -5.12 4.46
C ASP A 40 -12.11 -4.07 3.86
N ILE A 41 -12.25 -3.78 2.56
CA ILE A 41 -11.43 -2.83 1.82
C ILE A 41 -12.19 -1.52 1.66
N ALA A 42 -11.51 -0.40 1.96
CA ALA A 42 -12.08 0.93 1.81
C ALA A 42 -12.17 1.35 0.34
N PHE A 43 -11.12 1.05 -0.43
CA PHE A 43 -11.02 1.30 -1.87
C PHE A 43 -9.86 0.49 -2.48
N GLY A 44 -9.86 0.36 -3.81
CA GLY A 44 -8.70 -0.02 -4.61
C GLY A 44 -8.07 1.23 -5.22
N LEU A 45 -6.74 1.32 -5.26
CA LEU A 45 -5.99 2.41 -5.88
C LEU A 45 -5.42 1.96 -7.22
N LEU A 46 -5.64 2.76 -8.25
CA LEU A 46 -4.89 2.76 -9.51
C LEU A 46 -3.92 3.93 -9.46
N PRO A 47 -2.60 3.68 -9.38
CA PRO A 47 -1.61 4.70 -9.04
C PRO A 47 -1.14 5.57 -10.22
N GLY A 48 -1.78 5.47 -11.36
CA GLY A 48 -1.38 6.02 -12.65
C GLY A 48 -0.90 4.94 -13.61
N ASP A 49 -0.58 5.34 -14.84
CA ASP A 49 -0.24 4.43 -15.93
C ASP A 49 -1.29 3.32 -16.09
N ASN A 50 -2.54 3.78 -16.14
CA ASN A 50 -3.71 2.90 -16.23
C ASN A 50 -3.84 2.29 -17.64
N ALA A 51 -3.63 3.11 -18.65
CA ALA A 51 -3.49 2.72 -20.06
C ALA A 51 -2.02 2.86 -20.49
N ASP A 52 -1.59 2.09 -21.49
CA ASP A 52 -0.20 2.10 -21.95
C ASP A 52 0.14 3.30 -22.84
N ASP A 53 -0.81 3.72 -23.70
CA ASP A 53 -0.63 4.80 -24.67
C ASP A 53 -1.75 5.86 -24.63
N ALA A 54 -2.57 5.88 -23.58
CA ALA A 54 -3.74 6.74 -23.42
C ALA A 54 -4.74 6.65 -24.59
N GLU A 55 -4.92 5.48 -25.20
CA GLU A 55 -5.87 5.25 -26.27
C GLU A 55 -7.28 4.90 -25.74
N ALA A 56 -8.32 5.23 -26.54
CA ALA A 56 -9.70 5.08 -26.09
C ALA A 56 -10.10 3.61 -25.84
N ASP A 57 -9.64 2.68 -26.66
CA ASP A 57 -9.89 1.25 -26.51
C ASP A 57 -9.20 0.66 -25.27
N GLN A 58 -8.02 1.17 -24.92
CA GLN A 58 -7.32 0.80 -23.69
C GLN A 58 -8.11 1.24 -22.46
N TYR A 59 -8.60 2.49 -22.41
CA TYR A 59 -9.45 2.96 -21.31
C TYR A 59 -10.81 2.25 -21.26
N ASP A 60 -11.36 1.83 -22.38
CA ASP A 60 -12.58 0.99 -22.41
C ASP A 60 -12.33 -0.36 -21.72
N VAL A 61 -11.15 -0.95 -21.88
CA VAL A 61 -10.75 -2.18 -21.18
C VAL A 61 -10.61 -1.92 -19.69
N VAL A 62 -9.90 -0.86 -19.29
CA VAL A 62 -9.75 -0.44 -17.88
C VAL A 62 -11.12 -0.23 -17.24
N LYS A 63 -12.01 0.53 -17.88
CA LYS A 63 -13.36 0.85 -17.38
C LYS A 63 -14.20 -0.41 -17.17
N ARG A 64 -14.18 -1.35 -18.13
CA ARG A 64 -14.88 -2.64 -17.98
C ARG A 64 -14.32 -3.45 -16.83
N ALA A 65 -13.00 -3.56 -16.68
CA ALA A 65 -12.37 -4.28 -15.59
C ALA A 65 -12.74 -3.67 -14.23
N VAL A 66 -12.57 -2.35 -14.08
CA VAL A 66 -12.91 -1.61 -12.85
C VAL A 66 -14.38 -1.76 -12.49
N SER A 67 -15.29 -1.81 -13.47
CA SER A 67 -16.74 -2.00 -13.23
C SER A 67 -17.07 -3.34 -12.55
N THR A 68 -16.15 -4.30 -12.54
CA THR A 68 -16.31 -5.59 -11.84
C THR A 68 -15.88 -5.55 -10.37
N CYS A 69 -15.25 -4.45 -9.91
CA CYS A 69 -14.88 -4.30 -8.50
C CYS A 69 -16.13 -4.17 -7.61
N GLU A 70 -16.17 -4.92 -6.52
CA GLU A 70 -17.22 -4.84 -5.49
C GLU A 70 -16.85 -3.87 -4.35
N PHE A 71 -15.89 -2.99 -4.58
CA PHE A 71 -15.42 -1.92 -3.70
C PHE A 71 -15.13 -0.66 -4.53
N PRO A 72 -15.12 0.54 -3.91
CA PRO A 72 -14.75 1.77 -4.61
C PRO A 72 -13.34 1.69 -5.20
N VAL A 73 -13.13 2.29 -6.36
CA VAL A 73 -11.81 2.42 -7.00
C VAL A 73 -11.48 3.89 -7.11
N GLU A 74 -10.31 4.26 -6.61
CA GLU A 74 -9.71 5.58 -6.70
C GLU A 74 -8.60 5.52 -7.73
N ALA A 75 -8.57 6.43 -8.69
CA ALA A 75 -7.54 6.48 -9.72
C ALA A 75 -6.83 7.83 -9.72
N ILE A 76 -5.54 7.79 -10.00
CA ILE A 76 -4.72 8.96 -10.31
C ILE A 76 -4.06 8.78 -11.67
N THR A 77 -3.41 9.83 -12.17
CA THR A 77 -2.78 9.87 -13.48
C THR A 77 -1.28 9.61 -13.40
N GLY A 78 -0.75 8.81 -14.33
CA GLY A 78 0.66 8.70 -14.65
C GLY A 78 1.02 9.34 -15.99
N ASP A 79 2.27 9.21 -16.41
CA ASP A 79 2.75 9.83 -17.67
C ASP A 79 2.22 9.12 -18.92
N HIS A 80 2.01 7.81 -18.86
CA HIS A 80 1.36 7.05 -19.91
C HIS A 80 -0.11 7.44 -20.10
N ASP A 81 -0.79 7.92 -19.07
CA ASP A 81 -2.16 8.45 -19.19
C ASP A 81 -2.24 9.80 -19.91
N LYS A 82 -1.09 10.47 -20.16
CA LYS A 82 -1.00 11.78 -20.82
C LYS A 82 -0.33 11.75 -22.20
N VAL A 83 -0.22 10.63 -22.83
CA VAL A 83 0.26 10.54 -24.21
C VAL A 83 -0.59 11.45 -25.11
N GLY A 84 0.06 12.21 -26.00
CA GLY A 84 -0.65 13.23 -26.82
C GLY A 84 -1.00 14.54 -26.08
N GLY A 85 -0.64 14.68 -24.78
CA GLY A 85 -0.73 15.93 -24.03
C GLY A 85 -2.08 16.25 -23.41
N THR A 86 -3.06 15.34 -23.48
CA THR A 86 -4.40 15.49 -22.90
C THR A 86 -4.71 14.38 -21.90
N LEU A 87 -5.58 14.65 -20.93
CA LEU A 87 -6.12 13.67 -19.97
C LEU A 87 -7.60 13.37 -20.23
N ALA A 88 -8.16 13.82 -21.35
CA ALA A 88 -9.60 13.75 -21.59
C ALA A 88 -10.16 12.31 -21.54
N LEU A 89 -9.40 11.31 -22.01
CA LEU A 89 -9.82 9.91 -21.97
C LEU A 89 -9.72 9.33 -20.54
N PHE A 90 -8.70 9.71 -19.79
CA PHE A 90 -8.62 9.38 -18.37
C PHE A 90 -9.80 9.98 -17.59
N GLU A 91 -10.11 11.25 -17.80
CA GLU A 91 -11.23 11.95 -17.15
C GLU A 91 -12.61 11.36 -17.51
N ASP A 92 -12.77 10.80 -18.72
CA ASP A 92 -13.98 10.04 -19.09
C ASP A 92 -14.04 8.67 -18.41
N CYS A 93 -12.91 8.00 -18.27
CA CYS A 93 -12.81 6.72 -17.56
C CYS A 93 -12.99 6.88 -16.05
N CYS A 94 -12.34 7.87 -15.48
CA CYS A 94 -12.25 8.14 -14.05
C CYS A 94 -12.76 9.57 -13.77
N PRO A 95 -14.08 9.78 -13.66
CA PRO A 95 -14.69 11.12 -13.70
C PRO A 95 -14.42 11.97 -12.45
N GLU A 96 -13.78 11.42 -11.44
CA GLU A 96 -13.40 12.19 -10.26
C GLU A 96 -12.19 13.07 -10.54
N SER A 97 -12.40 14.39 -10.50
CA SER A 97 -11.37 15.38 -10.80
C SER A 97 -10.20 15.33 -9.81
N LEU A 98 -8.98 15.52 -10.32
CA LEU A 98 -7.76 15.69 -9.53
C LEU A 98 -7.31 17.16 -9.51
N PRO A 99 -6.71 17.69 -8.43
CA PRO A 99 -6.51 17.00 -7.16
C PRO A 99 -7.80 16.92 -6.34
N ARG A 100 -7.87 15.92 -5.46
CA ARG A 100 -8.98 15.78 -4.52
C ARG A 100 -8.52 15.17 -3.21
N SER A 101 -9.35 15.29 -2.18
CA SER A 101 -9.13 14.64 -0.90
C SER A 101 -10.44 14.24 -0.24
N PHE A 102 -10.37 13.28 0.66
CA PHE A 102 -11.45 12.97 1.59
C PHE A 102 -10.91 12.52 2.93
N THR A 103 -11.75 12.60 3.95
CA THR A 103 -11.43 12.12 5.29
C THR A 103 -12.37 10.99 5.68
N ARG A 104 -11.82 9.90 6.22
CA ARG A 104 -12.58 8.81 6.82
C ARG A 104 -12.08 8.57 8.24
N GLY A 105 -12.92 8.85 9.21
CA GLY A 105 -12.55 8.84 10.62
C GLY A 105 -11.43 9.83 10.92
N ARG A 106 -10.28 9.32 11.33
CA ARG A 106 -9.09 10.13 11.60
C ARG A 106 -8.05 10.13 10.48
N TYR A 107 -8.37 9.56 9.35
CA TYR A 107 -7.46 9.37 8.22
C TYR A 107 -7.86 10.28 7.07
N HIS A 108 -6.91 11.04 6.58
CA HIS A 108 -7.06 11.98 5.46
C HIS A 108 -6.30 11.47 4.25
N PHE A 109 -6.98 11.34 3.13
CA PHE A 109 -6.47 10.79 1.88
C PHE A 109 -6.46 11.88 0.81
N VAL A 110 -5.31 12.07 0.17
CA VAL A 110 -5.06 13.12 -0.83
C VAL A 110 -4.60 12.46 -2.12
N PHE A 111 -5.26 12.78 -3.23
CA PHE A 111 -4.99 12.24 -4.56
C PHE A 111 -4.53 13.34 -5.48
N LEU A 112 -3.31 13.22 -6.02
CA LEU A 112 -2.65 14.24 -6.82
C LEU A 112 -2.58 13.86 -8.30
N ASN A 113 -2.54 14.87 -9.15
CA ASN A 113 -2.22 14.75 -10.56
C ASN A 113 -0.74 15.07 -10.77
N SER A 114 0.10 14.04 -10.84
CA SER A 114 1.55 14.18 -11.02
C SER A 114 1.94 14.74 -12.41
N VAL A 115 1.03 14.64 -13.38
CA VAL A 115 1.27 15.05 -14.77
C VAL A 115 0.59 16.36 -15.14
N ALA A 116 0.03 17.11 -14.18
CA ALA A 116 -0.65 18.39 -14.43
C ALA A 116 0.24 19.36 -15.23
N GLN A 117 1.51 19.46 -14.87
CA GLN A 117 2.55 20.24 -15.54
C GLN A 117 3.71 19.36 -16.04
N TRP A 118 3.40 18.14 -16.52
CA TRP A 118 4.41 17.21 -16.99
C TRP A 118 5.14 17.75 -18.23
N GLN A 119 6.47 17.73 -18.18
CA GLN A 119 7.38 17.96 -19.30
C GLN A 119 8.52 16.94 -19.20
N PRO A 120 8.50 15.91 -20.04
CA PRO A 120 9.45 14.82 -19.93
C PRO A 120 10.90 15.29 -19.76
N PRO A 121 11.67 14.68 -18.84
CA PRO A 121 11.29 13.59 -17.95
C PRO A 121 10.72 14.04 -16.59
N GLN A 122 10.43 15.32 -16.38
CA GLN A 122 10.01 15.86 -15.08
C GLN A 122 8.51 15.90 -14.90
N PHE A 123 8.05 15.35 -13.80
CA PHE A 123 6.69 15.53 -13.29
C PHE A 123 6.50 16.94 -12.72
N GLY A 124 5.26 17.33 -12.56
CA GLY A 124 4.95 18.64 -11.99
C GLY A 124 3.49 18.80 -11.62
N LEU A 125 3.25 19.29 -10.42
CA LEU A 125 1.91 19.57 -9.90
C LEU A 125 1.39 20.94 -10.38
N GLY A 126 2.29 21.89 -10.57
CA GLY A 126 1.97 23.27 -10.93
C GLY A 126 1.47 24.12 -9.74
N ALA A 127 1.48 25.44 -9.93
CA ALA A 127 1.25 26.38 -8.86
C ALA A 127 -0.16 26.26 -8.22
N GLN A 128 -1.18 26.04 -9.04
CA GLN A 128 -2.56 25.92 -8.56
C GLN A 128 -2.77 24.69 -7.67
N GLN A 129 -2.27 23.53 -8.10
CA GLN A 129 -2.37 22.31 -7.31
C GLN A 129 -1.51 22.38 -6.04
N MET A 130 -0.33 23.00 -6.12
CA MET A 130 0.52 23.22 -4.95
C MET A 130 -0.15 24.14 -3.91
N GLU A 131 -0.85 25.20 -4.33
CA GLU A 131 -1.58 26.05 -3.40
C GLU A 131 -2.71 25.29 -2.72
N TRP A 132 -3.54 24.59 -3.51
CA TRP A 132 -4.58 23.72 -2.99
C TRP A 132 -4.03 22.70 -1.98
N LEU A 133 -2.92 22.04 -2.30
CA LEU A 133 -2.28 21.05 -1.45
C LEU A 133 -1.81 21.64 -0.12
N ARG A 134 -1.22 22.85 -0.14
CA ARG A 134 -0.81 23.55 1.10
C ARG A 134 -1.99 23.81 2.03
N GLU A 135 -3.12 24.24 1.49
CA GLU A 135 -4.33 24.54 2.24
C GLU A 135 -4.97 23.27 2.81
N ASP A 136 -5.11 22.22 1.98
CA ASP A 136 -5.70 20.95 2.34
C ASP A 136 -4.92 20.25 3.45
N LEU A 137 -3.61 20.08 3.26
CA LEU A 137 -2.73 19.49 4.27
C LEU A 137 -2.68 20.30 5.57
N ALA A 138 -2.76 21.64 5.47
CA ALA A 138 -2.82 22.49 6.66
C ALA A 138 -4.13 22.29 7.43
N ALA A 139 -5.24 22.09 6.73
CA ALA A 139 -6.54 21.82 7.34
C ALA A 139 -6.55 20.45 8.03
N ALA A 140 -6.10 19.41 7.36
CA ALA A 140 -5.99 18.05 7.91
C ALA A 140 -5.07 18.01 9.14
N HIS A 141 -3.90 18.65 9.05
CA HIS A 141 -2.95 18.75 10.16
C HIS A 141 -3.55 19.45 11.39
N ARG A 142 -4.31 20.55 11.21
CA ARG A 142 -5.00 21.22 12.33
C ARG A 142 -6.07 20.35 12.98
N ARG A 143 -6.70 19.44 12.24
CA ARG A 143 -7.66 18.47 12.78
C ARG A 143 -7.00 17.29 13.48
N GLY A 144 -5.66 17.17 13.38
CA GLY A 144 -4.89 16.05 13.94
C GLY A 144 -5.10 14.74 13.19
N GLU A 145 -5.45 14.83 11.92
CA GLU A 145 -5.64 13.67 11.04
C GLU A 145 -4.30 13.06 10.61
N MET A 146 -4.27 11.76 10.44
CA MET A 146 -3.15 11.06 9.83
C MET A 146 -3.28 11.15 8.32
N ILE A 147 -2.26 11.69 7.65
CA ILE A 147 -2.33 12.07 6.24
C ILE A 147 -1.61 11.05 5.38
N THR A 148 -2.31 10.56 4.36
CA THR A 148 -1.77 9.75 3.26
C THR A 148 -1.91 10.50 1.94
N VAL A 149 -0.84 10.57 1.16
CA VAL A 149 -0.82 11.20 -0.17
C VAL A 149 -0.58 10.13 -1.22
N PHE A 150 -1.38 10.15 -2.28
CA PHE A 150 -1.22 9.32 -3.47
C PHE A 150 -0.76 10.19 -4.63
N MET A 151 0.35 9.83 -5.23
CA MET A 151 0.93 10.49 -6.39
C MET A 151 1.67 9.47 -7.25
N HIS A 152 1.76 9.68 -8.56
CA HIS A 152 2.30 8.64 -9.44
C HIS A 152 3.81 8.44 -9.27
N ALA A 153 4.58 9.52 -9.37
CA ALA A 153 6.04 9.48 -9.29
C ALA A 153 6.56 9.92 -7.92
N TYR A 154 7.84 9.65 -7.64
CA TYR A 154 8.48 10.11 -6.42
C TYR A 154 8.42 11.63 -6.26
N PRO A 155 8.26 12.16 -5.03
CA PRO A 155 8.35 13.59 -4.80
C PRO A 155 9.62 14.22 -5.36
N SER A 156 10.73 13.47 -5.39
CA SER A 156 12.03 13.93 -5.92
C SER A 156 12.04 14.11 -7.44
N GLU A 157 11.14 13.52 -8.18
CA GLU A 157 11.04 13.62 -9.65
C GLU A 157 10.15 14.79 -10.10
N HIS A 158 9.49 15.44 -9.14
CA HIS A 158 8.69 16.63 -9.41
C HIS A 158 9.54 17.90 -9.40
N ARG A 159 9.17 18.88 -10.21
CA ARG A 159 9.79 20.22 -10.19
C ARG A 159 9.71 20.87 -8.82
N GLU A 160 8.65 20.59 -8.09
CA GLU A 160 8.37 21.10 -6.75
C GLU A 160 9.01 20.23 -5.64
N ALA A 161 9.98 19.35 -5.96
CA ALA A 161 10.58 18.38 -5.04
C ALA A 161 10.96 18.97 -3.67
N SER A 162 11.72 20.07 -3.68
CA SER A 162 12.16 20.72 -2.44
C SER A 162 10.99 21.26 -1.62
N GLU A 163 9.98 21.79 -2.29
CA GLU A 163 8.80 22.34 -1.65
C GLU A 163 7.90 21.23 -1.08
N LEU A 164 7.70 20.13 -1.82
CA LEU A 164 6.98 18.94 -1.37
C LEU A 164 7.62 18.36 -0.12
N ALA A 165 8.95 18.20 -0.11
CA ALA A 165 9.68 17.69 1.05
C ALA A 165 9.46 18.55 2.31
N VAL A 166 9.56 19.89 2.16
CA VAL A 166 9.30 20.83 3.25
C VAL A 166 7.83 20.76 3.71
N LEU A 167 6.90 20.72 2.76
CA LEU A 167 5.47 20.70 3.04
C LEU A 167 5.04 19.42 3.75
N PHE A 168 5.45 18.25 3.24
CA PHE A 168 5.12 16.95 3.83
C PHE A 168 5.65 16.84 5.25
N ARG A 169 6.90 17.24 5.46
CA ARG A 169 7.49 17.28 6.81
C ARG A 169 6.75 18.24 7.74
N ALA A 170 6.42 19.47 7.30
CA ALA A 170 5.74 20.49 8.10
C ALA A 170 4.30 20.09 8.46
N ARG A 171 3.63 19.34 7.60
CA ARG A 171 2.25 18.88 7.78
C ARG A 171 2.13 17.46 8.33
N ARG A 172 3.27 16.80 8.59
CA ARG A 172 3.35 15.44 9.13
C ARG A 172 2.60 14.44 8.24
N VAL A 173 2.83 14.51 6.92
CA VAL A 173 2.39 13.45 6.01
C VAL A 173 3.02 12.14 6.48
N SER A 174 2.19 11.15 6.76
CA SER A 174 2.65 9.89 7.35
C SER A 174 3.03 8.86 6.31
N LEU A 175 2.36 8.90 5.15
CA LEU A 175 2.55 7.95 4.06
C LEU A 175 2.39 8.65 2.71
N VAL A 176 3.27 8.33 1.77
CA VAL A 176 3.14 8.65 0.34
C VAL A 176 3.16 7.32 -0.40
N GLU A 177 2.11 7.02 -1.16
CA GLU A 177 2.07 5.84 -2.04
C GLU A 177 2.19 6.26 -3.51
N MET A 178 2.95 5.46 -4.26
CA MET A 178 3.39 5.79 -5.63
C MET A 178 3.36 4.56 -6.53
N GLY A 179 3.29 4.79 -7.85
CA GLY A 179 3.59 3.83 -8.91
C GLY A 179 4.95 4.11 -9.56
N HIS A 180 4.98 4.17 -10.88
CA HIS A 180 6.05 4.62 -11.77
C HIS A 180 7.31 3.75 -11.81
N THR A 181 7.82 3.26 -10.69
CA THR A 181 9.11 2.55 -10.66
C THR A 181 9.00 1.08 -11.05
N HIS A 182 7.80 0.54 -11.08
CA HIS A 182 7.49 -0.87 -11.35
C HIS A 182 8.07 -1.87 -10.35
N TYR A 183 8.58 -1.38 -9.20
CA TYR A 183 9.15 -2.21 -8.13
C TYR A 183 8.35 -2.08 -6.83
N ASN A 184 8.48 -3.08 -5.97
CA ASN A 184 8.05 -2.94 -4.58
C ASN A 184 9.14 -2.22 -3.79
N GLU A 185 8.85 -1.01 -3.35
CA GLU A 185 9.83 -0.18 -2.66
C GLU A 185 9.26 0.41 -1.38
N LEU A 186 10.06 0.42 -0.34
CA LEU A 186 9.75 1.05 0.93
C LEU A 186 10.91 1.92 1.38
N ALA A 187 10.60 3.16 1.74
CA ALA A 187 11.55 4.06 2.36
C ALA A 187 10.92 4.79 3.54
N ASN A 188 11.74 5.22 4.49
CA ASN A 188 11.31 5.94 5.66
C ASN A 188 12.34 7.01 6.02
N ASP A 189 11.95 8.28 6.00
CA ASP A 189 12.81 9.41 6.37
C ASP A 189 12.75 9.74 7.87
N GLY A 190 12.13 8.87 8.68
CA GLY A 190 11.88 9.03 10.11
C GLY A 190 10.61 9.84 10.44
N ARG A 191 9.84 10.26 9.44
CA ARG A 191 8.58 11.01 9.58
C ARG A 191 7.54 10.62 8.56
N THR A 192 7.95 10.36 7.33
CA THR A 192 7.11 9.96 6.20
C THR A 192 7.59 8.63 5.67
N ILE A 193 6.67 7.72 5.44
CA ILE A 193 6.90 6.47 4.72
C ILE A 193 6.57 6.73 3.26
N TYR A 194 7.44 6.22 2.39
CA TYR A 194 7.24 6.20 0.94
C TYR A 194 7.12 4.75 0.52
N ALA A 195 6.05 4.40 -0.20
CA ALA A 195 5.78 3.05 -0.64
C ALA A 195 5.41 3.03 -2.13
N ALA A 196 6.04 2.16 -2.90
CA ALA A 196 5.63 1.87 -4.26
C ALA A 196 5.25 0.41 -4.39
N THR A 197 4.29 0.14 -5.29
CA THR A 197 3.85 -1.21 -5.60
C THR A 197 4.25 -1.55 -7.02
N ARG A 198 4.87 -2.72 -7.22
CA ARG A 198 5.32 -3.17 -8.54
C ARG A 198 4.19 -3.20 -9.57
N SER A 199 4.56 -2.96 -10.81
CA SER A 199 3.64 -2.93 -11.95
C SER A 199 2.94 -4.28 -12.17
N THR A 200 1.70 -4.20 -12.66
CA THR A 200 0.94 -5.33 -13.18
C THR A 200 1.19 -5.50 -14.68
N GLY A 201 1.47 -4.40 -15.40
CA GLY A 201 1.62 -4.41 -16.86
C GLY A 201 3.05 -4.57 -17.35
N GLN A 202 3.95 -3.76 -16.82
CA GLN A 202 5.38 -3.80 -17.18
C GLN A 202 6.16 -4.40 -16.02
N ILE A 203 6.38 -5.70 -16.09
CA ILE A 203 6.93 -6.49 -14.97
C ILE A 203 8.45 -6.40 -14.97
N GLU A 204 9.02 -5.72 -13.98
CA GLU A 204 10.46 -5.60 -13.76
C GLU A 204 10.98 -6.58 -12.71
N GLU A 205 10.12 -7.03 -11.78
CA GLU A 205 10.50 -8.00 -10.76
C GLU A 205 9.35 -8.93 -10.36
N GLY A 206 9.68 -10.17 -10.03
CA GLY A 206 8.82 -11.15 -9.35
C GLY A 206 7.43 -11.35 -9.97
N PRO A 207 6.53 -12.04 -9.27
CA PRO A 207 5.17 -12.28 -9.73
C PRO A 207 4.29 -11.02 -9.62
N VAL A 208 3.31 -10.90 -10.50
CA VAL A 208 2.22 -9.92 -10.42
C VAL A 208 1.46 -10.03 -9.09
N GLY A 209 0.92 -8.93 -8.62
CA GLY A 209 0.16 -8.88 -7.39
C GLY A 209 -0.35 -7.48 -7.09
N PHE A 210 -0.77 -7.27 -5.86
CA PHE A 210 -1.11 -5.94 -5.33
C PHE A 210 -0.52 -5.77 -3.93
N SER A 211 -0.35 -4.56 -3.48
CA SER A 211 -0.08 -4.34 -2.05
C SER A 211 -1.36 -4.04 -1.29
N VAL A 212 -1.33 -4.34 0.01
CA VAL A 212 -2.36 -3.93 0.96
C VAL A 212 -1.73 -3.06 2.01
N THR A 213 -2.25 -1.86 2.14
CA THR A 213 -1.91 -0.95 3.22
C THR A 213 -3.01 -0.92 4.25
N THR A 214 -2.64 -0.93 5.51
CA THR A 214 -3.56 -0.87 6.65
C THR A 214 -3.12 0.22 7.62
N LEU A 215 -4.05 1.07 8.02
CA LEU A 215 -3.89 2.02 9.12
C LEU A 215 -4.69 1.56 10.33
N ASP A 216 -4.02 1.45 11.48
CA ASP A 216 -4.63 1.04 12.74
C ASP A 216 -3.96 1.73 13.92
N ALA A 217 -4.69 2.51 14.70
CA ALA A 217 -4.19 3.21 15.89
C ALA A 217 -2.91 4.06 15.65
N GLY A 218 -2.77 4.63 14.43
CA GLY A 218 -1.58 5.39 14.03
C GLY A 218 -0.40 4.52 13.56
N VAL A 219 -0.62 3.22 13.40
CA VAL A 219 0.33 2.28 12.79
C VAL A 219 0.04 2.21 11.30
N ILE A 220 1.10 2.20 10.49
CA ILE A 220 1.06 1.89 9.06
C ILE A 220 1.59 0.48 8.89
N SER A 221 0.84 -0.34 8.16
CA SER A 221 1.29 -1.67 7.75
C SER A 221 1.13 -1.79 6.24
N TRP A 222 2.16 -2.26 5.57
CA TRP A 222 2.17 -2.47 4.14
C TRP A 222 2.62 -3.90 3.83
N LYS A 223 1.96 -4.55 2.88
CA LYS A 223 2.33 -5.89 2.46
C LYS A 223 1.95 -6.14 1.01
N PHE A 224 2.93 -6.59 0.21
CA PHE A 224 2.68 -7.10 -1.13
C PHE A 224 2.07 -8.50 -1.08
N LYS A 225 1.08 -8.75 -1.93
CA LYS A 225 0.32 -9.99 -2.09
C LYS A 225 0.48 -10.48 -3.52
N PRO A 226 1.33 -11.49 -3.78
CA PRO A 226 1.42 -12.12 -5.10
C PRO A 226 0.09 -12.71 -5.54
N LEU A 227 -0.15 -12.70 -6.85
CA LEU A 227 -1.33 -13.34 -7.46
C LEU A 227 -1.46 -14.79 -7.00
N SER A 228 -2.68 -15.20 -6.71
CA SER A 228 -3.05 -16.57 -6.30
C SER A 228 -2.47 -17.09 -4.97
N GLU A 229 -1.71 -16.30 -4.21
CA GLU A 229 -1.19 -16.71 -2.91
C GLU A 229 -2.16 -16.34 -1.78
N TRP A 230 -2.97 -17.26 -1.33
CA TRP A 230 -3.89 -17.09 -0.20
C TRP A 230 -3.60 -18.10 0.91
N PRO A 231 -3.83 -17.78 2.18
CA PRO A 231 -4.41 -16.56 2.73
C PRO A 231 -3.42 -15.38 2.83
N LEU A 232 -3.95 -14.15 2.86
CA LEU A 232 -3.18 -12.94 3.17
C LEU A 232 -3.32 -12.59 4.66
N VAL A 233 -2.18 -12.35 5.31
CA VAL A 233 -2.13 -11.85 6.69
C VAL A 233 -1.36 -10.54 6.72
N VAL A 234 -1.98 -9.51 7.26
CA VAL A 234 -1.33 -8.23 7.55
C VAL A 234 -1.39 -7.98 9.06
N ILE A 235 -0.24 -7.85 9.69
CA ILE A 235 -0.16 -7.45 11.11
C ILE A 235 -0.41 -5.95 11.16
N ALA A 236 -1.59 -5.56 11.65
CA ALA A 236 -2.02 -4.17 11.70
C ALA A 236 -1.49 -3.43 12.94
N CYS A 237 -1.19 -4.16 14.01
CA CYS A 237 -0.59 -3.65 15.25
C CYS A 237 0.10 -4.81 15.98
N PRO A 238 1.32 -4.63 16.49
CA PRO A 238 2.18 -3.44 16.44
C PRO A 238 2.78 -3.19 15.07
N GLY A 239 3.40 -2.00 14.90
CA GLY A 239 4.03 -1.58 13.66
C GLY A 239 5.29 -2.35 13.32
N ASP A 240 5.54 -2.52 12.02
CA ASP A 240 6.84 -2.95 11.50
C ASP A 240 7.90 -1.87 11.79
N ARG A 241 9.09 -2.28 12.26
CA ARG A 241 10.17 -1.35 12.59
C ARG A 241 10.59 -0.42 11.44
N ARG A 242 10.44 -0.88 10.20
CA ARG A 242 10.73 -0.09 8.99
C ARG A 242 9.71 1.02 8.74
N LEU A 243 8.50 0.87 9.29
CA LEU A 243 7.37 1.76 9.11
C LEU A 243 7.09 2.62 10.34
N ILE A 244 8.08 2.81 11.24
CA ILE A 244 7.96 3.64 12.42
C ILE A 244 8.17 5.11 12.04
N VAL A 245 7.15 5.95 12.28
CA VAL A 245 7.20 7.41 12.08
C VAL A 245 6.97 8.19 13.37
N ASP A 246 6.51 7.53 14.41
CA ASP A 246 6.28 8.10 15.75
C ASP A 246 6.72 7.12 16.83
N SER A 247 7.96 7.27 17.29
CA SER A 247 8.54 6.44 18.37
C SER A 247 7.88 6.66 19.74
N SER A 248 7.05 7.68 19.90
CA SER A 248 6.27 7.91 21.11
C SER A 248 4.97 7.08 21.15
N ASN A 249 4.52 6.57 19.99
CA ASN A 249 3.35 5.70 19.91
C ASN A 249 3.70 4.28 20.38
N PRO A 250 3.11 3.77 21.49
CA PRO A 250 3.40 2.43 21.99
C PRO A 250 2.96 1.29 21.06
N ALA A 251 2.15 1.58 20.05
CA ALA A 251 1.80 0.63 19.00
C ALA A 251 2.84 0.55 17.89
N GLN A 252 3.71 1.55 17.75
CA GLN A 252 4.85 1.54 16.83
C GLN A 252 6.13 1.05 17.53
N VAL A 253 6.42 1.55 18.75
CA VAL A 253 7.52 1.04 19.59
C VAL A 253 6.89 0.42 20.84
N VAL A 254 6.90 -0.91 20.88
CA VAL A 254 6.16 -1.68 21.87
C VAL A 254 6.71 -1.45 23.28
N ARG A 255 5.81 -1.10 24.19
CA ARG A 255 6.12 -0.93 25.62
C ARG A 255 4.99 -1.49 26.47
N GLY A 256 5.31 -2.46 27.32
CA GLY A 256 4.36 -3.09 28.23
C GLY A 256 3.26 -3.88 27.51
N LYS A 257 2.04 -3.78 28.00
CA LYS A 257 0.89 -4.53 27.45
C LYS A 257 0.26 -3.82 26.26
N ILE A 258 0.21 -4.48 25.12
CA ILE A 258 -0.38 -3.97 23.88
C ILE A 258 -1.43 -4.91 23.32
N SER A 259 -2.32 -4.37 22.48
CA SER A 259 -3.12 -5.19 21.55
C SER A 259 -2.27 -5.59 20.35
N VAL A 260 -2.34 -6.86 19.98
CA VAL A 260 -1.83 -7.37 18.71
C VAL A 260 -3.00 -7.65 17.81
N ARG A 261 -3.07 -6.97 16.68
CA ARG A 261 -4.14 -7.14 15.69
C ARG A 261 -3.57 -7.54 14.35
N ALA A 262 -4.24 -8.50 13.72
CA ALA A 262 -3.96 -8.92 12.36
C ALA A 262 -5.23 -8.84 11.53
N ARG A 263 -5.11 -8.44 10.26
CA ARG A 263 -6.14 -8.61 9.26
C ARG A 263 -5.82 -9.85 8.44
N VAL A 264 -6.77 -10.76 8.32
CA VAL A 264 -6.57 -12.06 7.70
C VAL A 264 -7.69 -12.29 6.69
N TRP A 265 -7.30 -12.43 5.43
CA TRP A 265 -8.21 -12.70 4.33
C TRP A 265 -7.89 -14.05 3.69
N GLY A 266 -8.93 -14.80 3.38
CA GLY A 266 -8.83 -16.13 2.79
C GLY A 266 -10.11 -16.95 3.02
N GLU A 267 -10.13 -18.16 2.48
CA GLU A 267 -11.24 -19.06 2.70
C GLU A 267 -11.19 -19.71 4.10
N ARG A 268 -12.32 -19.72 4.83
CA ARG A 268 -12.55 -20.51 6.05
C ARG A 268 -11.40 -20.44 7.07
N ILE A 269 -11.04 -19.23 7.47
CA ILE A 269 -10.04 -19.03 8.51
C ILE A 269 -10.64 -19.44 9.87
N GLU A 270 -10.20 -20.57 10.43
CA GLU A 270 -10.70 -21.08 11.71
C GLU A 270 -9.84 -20.63 12.88
N GLN A 271 -8.54 -20.54 12.68
CA GLN A 271 -7.60 -20.19 13.73
C GLN A 271 -6.45 -19.33 13.20
N VAL A 272 -6.11 -18.30 13.95
CA VAL A 272 -4.92 -17.48 13.73
C VAL A 272 -4.06 -17.55 14.97
N THR A 273 -2.77 -17.85 14.80
CA THR A 273 -1.80 -17.91 15.90
C THR A 273 -0.70 -16.90 15.66
N MET A 274 -0.08 -16.40 16.71
CA MET A 274 1.13 -15.59 16.61
C MET A 274 2.33 -16.29 17.24
N ALA A 275 3.51 -16.00 16.70
CA ALA A 275 4.79 -16.35 17.27
C ALA A 275 5.67 -15.13 17.37
N ILE A 276 6.54 -15.08 18.37
CA ILE A 276 7.60 -14.09 18.53
C ILE A 276 8.93 -14.84 18.53
N ASP A 277 9.85 -14.41 17.66
CA ASP A 277 11.15 -15.07 17.44
C ASP A 277 11.01 -16.58 17.20
N GLY A 278 10.00 -16.96 16.41
CA GLY A 278 9.69 -18.35 16.10
C GLY A 278 9.01 -19.15 17.24
N ASN A 279 8.88 -18.57 18.43
CA ASN A 279 8.24 -19.24 19.56
C ASN A 279 6.74 -18.96 19.55
N PRO A 280 5.86 -19.99 19.53
CA PRO A 280 4.42 -19.81 19.63
C PRO A 280 4.05 -19.13 20.94
N VAL A 281 3.29 -18.03 20.85
CA VAL A 281 2.92 -17.23 22.02
C VAL A 281 1.46 -17.38 22.36
N ARG A 282 0.55 -17.15 21.38
CA ARG A 282 -0.91 -17.15 21.59
C ARG A 282 -1.70 -17.40 20.33
N SER A 283 -2.95 -17.83 20.53
CA SER A 283 -4.00 -17.70 19.51
C SER A 283 -4.63 -16.32 19.57
N LEU A 284 -5.03 -15.80 18.41
CA LEU A 284 -5.84 -14.60 18.29
C LEU A 284 -7.31 -15.00 18.27
N SER A 285 -8.17 -14.12 18.77
CA SER A 285 -9.62 -14.27 18.71
C SER A 285 -10.18 -13.41 17.59
N ALA A 286 -11.23 -13.87 16.92
CA ALA A 286 -11.93 -13.06 15.93
C ALA A 286 -12.53 -11.81 16.59
N ALA A 287 -12.25 -10.63 16.01
CA ALA A 287 -12.70 -9.32 16.51
C ALA A 287 -13.71 -8.63 15.59
N GLY A 288 -14.14 -9.32 14.53
CA GLY A 288 -15.11 -8.86 13.54
C GLY A 288 -14.47 -8.64 12.16
N GLY A 289 -15.25 -8.91 11.08
CA GLY A 289 -14.74 -8.93 9.71
C GLY A 289 -13.51 -9.83 9.61
N CYS A 290 -12.50 -9.39 8.90
CA CYS A 290 -11.22 -10.08 8.78
C CYS A 290 -10.25 -9.81 9.96
N THR A 291 -10.66 -9.11 11.01
CA THR A 291 -9.78 -8.72 12.12
C THR A 291 -9.70 -9.80 13.19
N TRP A 292 -8.47 -10.12 13.59
CA TRP A 292 -8.13 -11.02 14.67
C TRP A 292 -7.28 -10.29 15.71
N GLU A 293 -7.55 -10.51 17.00
CA GLU A 293 -6.90 -9.74 18.09
C GLU A 293 -6.49 -10.64 19.25
N THR A 294 -5.39 -10.26 19.87
CA THR A 294 -4.95 -10.74 21.19
C THR A 294 -4.21 -9.62 21.92
N HIS A 295 -3.82 -9.89 23.17
CA HIS A 295 -2.98 -8.97 23.95
C HIS A 295 -1.65 -9.63 24.24
N TRP A 296 -0.59 -8.86 24.16
CA TRP A 296 0.75 -9.31 24.53
C TRP A 296 1.38 -8.31 25.51
N ASP A 297 2.16 -8.84 26.47
CA ASP A 297 2.91 -8.05 27.42
C ASP A 297 4.41 -8.23 27.17
N SER A 298 5.07 -7.17 26.73
CA SER A 298 6.49 -7.15 26.43
C SER A 298 7.38 -7.05 27.68
N ALA A 299 6.82 -6.91 28.89
CA ALA A 299 7.62 -6.68 30.13
C ALA A 299 8.66 -7.77 30.41
N ARG A 300 8.56 -8.93 29.76
CA ARG A 300 9.53 -10.04 29.90
C ARG A 300 10.40 -10.23 28.67
N ALA A 301 10.18 -9.48 27.62
CA ALA A 301 11.02 -9.49 26.44
C ALA A 301 12.24 -8.58 26.67
N GLN A 302 13.35 -8.90 26.03
CA GLN A 302 14.52 -8.01 26.01
C GLN A 302 14.22 -6.80 25.12
N ASP A 303 14.85 -5.67 25.44
CA ASP A 303 14.79 -4.51 24.53
C ASP A 303 15.50 -4.84 23.21
N GLY A 304 14.94 -4.38 22.11
CA GLY A 304 15.52 -4.60 20.79
C GLY A 304 14.52 -5.01 19.73
N GLU A 305 15.04 -5.57 18.65
CA GLU A 305 14.24 -6.05 17.52
C GLU A 305 13.78 -7.48 17.75
N HIS A 306 12.49 -7.72 17.50
CA HIS A 306 11.85 -9.03 17.58
C HIS A 306 11.04 -9.30 16.34
N ALA A 307 11.02 -10.57 15.91
CA ALA A 307 10.22 -11.01 14.77
C ALA A 307 8.83 -11.47 15.21
N LEU A 308 7.79 -10.75 14.76
CA LEU A 308 6.40 -11.17 14.96
C LEU A 308 5.89 -11.82 13.68
N SER A 309 5.35 -13.02 13.78
CA SER A 309 4.85 -13.79 12.66
C SER A 309 3.52 -14.48 12.99
N SER A 310 2.77 -14.88 11.96
CA SER A 310 1.61 -15.75 12.08
C SER A 310 1.90 -17.10 11.42
N PRO A 311 2.56 -18.04 12.13
CA PRO A 311 3.10 -19.29 11.55
C PRO A 311 2.05 -20.34 11.23
N ARG A 312 0.82 -20.21 11.75
CA ARG A 312 -0.25 -21.19 11.52
C ARG A 312 -1.58 -20.49 11.27
N LEU A 313 -2.10 -20.73 10.08
CA LEU A 313 -3.49 -20.55 9.71
C LEU A 313 -4.04 -21.96 9.54
N THR A 314 -5.03 -22.35 10.34
CA THR A 314 -5.73 -23.60 10.12
C THR A 314 -6.87 -23.30 9.16
N LEU A 315 -6.80 -23.92 7.98
CA LEU A 315 -7.90 -23.99 7.01
C LEU A 315 -8.59 -25.34 7.21
N GLU A 316 -9.91 -25.40 7.09
CA GLU A 316 -10.57 -26.71 6.94
C GLU A 316 -9.93 -27.47 5.78
N PRO A 317 -9.54 -28.74 5.96
CA PRO A 317 -9.02 -29.51 4.84
C PRO A 317 -10.15 -29.67 3.82
N LEU A 318 -9.96 -29.09 2.64
CA LEU A 318 -10.64 -29.57 1.45
C LEU A 318 -10.28 -31.06 1.35
N MET A 319 -11.26 -31.96 1.38
CA MET A 319 -11.06 -33.38 1.16
C MET A 319 -10.13 -33.56 -0.03
N ALA A 320 -8.98 -34.11 0.26
CA ALA A 320 -7.82 -34.15 -0.64
C ALA A 320 -8.13 -34.86 -1.94
N ASP A 321 -7.70 -34.26 -3.05
CA ASP A 321 -7.10 -35.06 -4.11
C ASP A 321 -5.87 -34.31 -4.67
N ARG A 322 -4.71 -35.00 -4.47
CA ARG A 322 -3.43 -34.87 -5.13
C ARG A 322 -2.51 -33.68 -4.84
N GLY A 323 -1.46 -34.06 -4.14
CA GLY A 323 -0.26 -33.35 -3.78
C GLY A 323 0.52 -32.68 -4.88
N VAL A 324 1.09 -31.53 -4.50
CA VAL A 324 2.36 -31.04 -4.98
C VAL A 324 3.08 -30.39 -3.80
N LEU A 325 4.22 -30.96 -3.43
CA LEU A 325 5.20 -30.32 -2.55
C LEU A 325 6.04 -29.34 -3.37
N ALA A 326 5.90 -28.05 -3.12
CA ALA A 326 6.85 -27.05 -3.62
C ALA A 326 7.90 -26.78 -2.55
N ARG A 327 9.17 -27.00 -2.91
CA ARG A 327 10.33 -26.57 -2.14
C ARG A 327 10.62 -25.11 -2.51
N ASP A 328 10.81 -24.29 -1.50
CA ASP A 328 11.21 -22.89 -1.61
C ASP A 328 12.74 -22.80 -1.46
N GLU A 329 13.42 -22.34 -2.51
CA GLU A 329 14.78 -21.81 -2.46
C GLU A 329 14.89 -20.68 -3.46
N SER A 330 14.82 -19.45 -3.00
CA SER A 330 15.33 -18.30 -3.75
C SER A 330 15.97 -17.28 -2.80
N SER A 331 17.26 -17.12 -2.99
CA SER A 331 18.07 -16.11 -2.30
C SER A 331 17.82 -14.73 -2.89
N ALA A 332 17.37 -13.81 -2.06
CA ALA A 332 17.23 -12.39 -2.38
C ALA A 332 18.59 -11.75 -2.72
N ARG A 333 18.63 -10.92 -3.76
CA ARG A 333 19.70 -9.94 -3.97
C ARG A 333 19.18 -8.59 -3.49
N GLU A 334 19.80 -8.06 -2.44
CA GLU A 334 19.61 -6.70 -1.98
C GLU A 334 20.23 -5.73 -2.99
N GLY A 335 19.46 -4.76 -3.46
CA GLY A 335 19.93 -3.62 -4.21
C GLY A 335 19.49 -2.34 -3.52
N ASP A 336 20.42 -1.63 -2.89
CA ASP A 336 20.18 -0.32 -2.29
C ASP A 336 20.27 0.76 -3.36
N GLU A 337 19.17 1.43 -3.63
CA GLU A 337 19.17 2.65 -4.43
C GLU A 337 18.97 3.87 -3.50
N ARG A 338 19.88 4.86 -3.59
CA ARG A 338 19.83 6.06 -2.77
C ARG A 338 19.23 7.21 -3.55
N VAL A 339 18.08 7.67 -3.11
CA VAL A 339 17.42 8.87 -3.66
C VAL A 339 17.49 10.00 -2.64
N ASN A 340 17.81 11.21 -3.10
CA ASN A 340 17.90 12.38 -2.23
C ASN A 340 16.56 13.14 -2.24
N ILE A 341 15.81 13.04 -1.15
CA ILE A 341 14.53 13.74 -0.99
C ILE A 341 14.73 14.90 -0.01
N GLY A 342 14.72 16.14 -0.54
CA GLY A 342 14.76 17.36 0.27
C GLY A 342 15.98 17.50 1.17
N GLY A 343 17.17 17.06 0.73
CA GLY A 343 18.42 17.18 1.47
C GLY A 343 18.68 16.05 2.50
N CYS A 344 17.74 15.13 2.68
CA CYS A 344 17.97 13.87 3.40
C CYS A 344 18.20 12.74 2.40
N ALA A 345 19.25 11.95 2.59
CA ALA A 345 19.43 10.72 1.83
C ALA A 345 18.43 9.69 2.37
N VAL A 346 17.54 9.22 1.52
CA VAL A 346 16.59 8.15 1.83
C VAL A 346 17.02 6.92 1.04
N THR A 347 17.12 5.79 1.71
CA THR A 347 17.42 4.51 1.07
C THR A 347 16.11 3.78 0.85
N PHE A 348 15.85 3.35 -0.37
CA PHE A 348 14.72 2.51 -0.71
C PHE A 348 15.15 1.04 -0.66
N ASP A 349 14.46 0.26 0.15
CA ASP A 349 14.62 -1.18 0.17
C ASP A 349 13.61 -1.82 -0.79
N ARG A 350 14.09 -2.58 -1.75
CA ARG A 350 13.25 -3.44 -2.59
C ARG A 350 12.77 -4.63 -1.76
N VAL A 351 11.47 -4.85 -1.72
CA VAL A 351 10.87 -5.85 -0.82
C VAL A 351 9.97 -6.80 -1.60
N GLU A 352 10.35 -8.06 -1.71
CA GLU A 352 9.52 -9.08 -2.38
C GLU A 352 8.22 -9.37 -1.64
N SER A 353 8.26 -9.53 -0.35
CA SER A 353 7.11 -9.50 0.58
C SER A 353 7.60 -9.44 2.01
N LEU A 354 6.88 -8.72 2.87
CA LEU A 354 7.12 -8.74 4.30
C LEU A 354 6.57 -10.05 4.87
N LYS A 355 7.35 -11.14 4.86
CA LYS A 355 6.96 -12.42 5.50
C LYS A 355 6.90 -12.31 7.01
N LEU A 356 7.71 -11.41 7.58
CA LEU A 356 7.82 -11.16 9.02
C LEU A 356 7.71 -9.66 9.29
N THR A 357 6.95 -9.30 10.31
CA THR A 357 6.95 -7.95 10.86
C THR A 357 8.01 -7.87 11.94
N GLY A 358 9.06 -7.09 11.71
CA GLY A 358 10.03 -6.74 12.75
C GLY A 358 9.39 -5.72 13.67
N ILE A 359 9.31 -6.03 14.97
CA ILE A 359 8.81 -5.10 16.00
C ILE A 359 9.96 -4.59 16.84
N LEU A 360 9.86 -3.36 17.31
CA LEU A 360 10.82 -2.76 18.21
C LEU A 360 10.24 -2.72 19.63
N ILE A 361 11.01 -3.25 20.59
CA ILE A 361 10.70 -3.21 22.02
C ILE A 361 11.71 -2.28 22.67
N GLY A 362 11.24 -1.31 23.44
CA GLY A 362 12.10 -0.34 24.12
C GLY A 362 11.46 0.30 25.35
#